data_d38de4b6e23fd770aba793bb90919504
#
_entry.id   d38de4b6e23fd770aba793bb90919504
#
_cell.length_a   1.000
_cell.length_b   1.000
_cell.length_c   1.000
_cell.angle_alpha   90.00
_cell.angle_beta   90.00
_cell.angle_gamma   90.00
#
_symmetry.space_group_name_H-M   'P 1'
#
loop_
_entity.id
_entity.type
_entity.pdbx_description
1 polymer ?
#
loop_
_entity_poly.entity_id
_entity_poly.type
_entity_poly.pdbx_seq_one_letter_code
_entity_poly.pdbx_strand_id
1 'polypeptide(L)'
;MSARPQTVQAQTGQHQTDPHQTGQPQTGQPQAGHGWSKSGWRAKPRVQMPDYPDAQALARVEAQLAKYPPLVFAGEARRLKAELAKAARGEAFLLQGGDCAESFEQFSADTLRDTFKVMLQMAVVLTYGAKVPVVKVGRMAGQFAKPRSAPTETVDGVELPSYRGDIVNDLPFTAEARIPRPEKMLQAYTQAAASLNLLRAFSTGGFADIHRVHSWTTGFAAADKAEAYRDVSNRIADALDFMKAAGIDADNIETLASVDFYTSHEALLLEYEEALCRIDSTSGLPVAGSGHMIWIGDRTRQPDGAHVEFARGVQNPIGLKCGPSLAPDELKQLLGTLNPENEPGRLTLIARFGAGKVADHLPGLIEAVREEGTPVVWVCDPMHGNTIKSASGYKTR
;
A
#
# COMPACT_ATOMS: atom_id res chain seq x y z
N MET A 1 -71.19 -40.66 9.67
CA MET A 1 -71.97 -40.30 8.48
C MET A 1 -71.03 -39.48 7.56
N SER A 2 -70.81 -40.08 6.41
CA SER A 2 -69.83 -39.69 5.38
C SER A 2 -70.37 -38.55 4.51
N ALA A 3 -69.50 -37.61 4.10
CA ALA A 3 -69.74 -36.81 2.91
C ALA A 3 -68.41 -36.52 2.26
N ARG A 4 -68.21 -37.07 1.09
CA ARG A 4 -67.04 -36.79 0.19
C ARG A 4 -67.31 -35.49 -0.57
N PRO A 5 -66.29 -34.72 -0.93
CA PRO A 5 -66.38 -33.54 -1.81
C PRO A 5 -66.33 -33.95 -3.30
N GLN A 6 -67.10 -33.22 -4.10
CA GLN A 6 -67.22 -33.35 -5.54
C GLN A 6 -66.00 -32.71 -6.28
N THR A 7 -65.59 -33.40 -7.34
CA THR A 7 -64.61 -33.03 -8.31
C THR A 7 -65.18 -31.99 -9.29
N VAL A 8 -64.53 -30.82 -9.45
CA VAL A 8 -64.81 -29.85 -10.50
C VAL A 8 -63.70 -29.94 -11.58
N GLN A 9 -64.13 -30.29 -12.78
CA GLN A 9 -63.28 -30.29 -14.00
C GLN A 9 -63.04 -28.84 -14.46
N ALA A 10 -61.79 -28.43 -14.61
CA ALA A 10 -61.48 -27.19 -15.24
C ALA A 10 -61.17 -27.41 -16.72
N GLN A 11 -61.77 -26.59 -17.56
CA GLN A 11 -61.64 -26.55 -19.00
C GLN A 11 -60.26 -25.92 -19.36
N THR A 12 -59.53 -26.55 -20.26
CA THR A 12 -58.29 -26.07 -20.89
C THR A 12 -58.60 -25.02 -21.95
N GLY A 13 -58.29 -23.77 -21.65
CA GLY A 13 -58.20 -22.70 -22.65
C GLY A 13 -56.77 -22.56 -23.12
N GLN A 14 -56.52 -22.82 -24.40
CA GLN A 14 -55.24 -22.53 -25.05
C GLN A 14 -55.11 -21.01 -25.29
N HIS A 15 -54.21 -20.34 -24.57
CA HIS A 15 -53.73 -19.02 -24.92
C HIS A 15 -52.34 -19.16 -25.56
N GLN A 16 -52.28 -18.80 -26.83
CA GLN A 16 -51.04 -18.51 -27.54
C GLN A 16 -50.40 -17.29 -26.87
N THR A 17 -49.21 -17.45 -26.32
CA THR A 17 -48.34 -16.34 -25.86
C THR A 17 -47.25 -16.14 -26.88
N ASP A 18 -47.18 -14.92 -27.42
CA ASP A 18 -46.08 -14.39 -28.22
C ASP A 18 -44.74 -14.45 -27.47
N PRO A 19 -43.63 -14.72 -28.14
CA PRO A 19 -42.33 -14.70 -27.48
C PRO A 19 -41.89 -13.26 -27.23
N HIS A 20 -42.03 -12.76 -26.02
CA HIS A 20 -41.37 -11.55 -25.55
C HIS A 20 -39.88 -11.74 -25.64
N GLN A 21 -39.25 -10.96 -26.52
CA GLN A 21 -37.81 -10.68 -26.53
C GLN A 21 -37.43 -10.10 -25.16
N THR A 22 -36.86 -10.92 -24.30
CA THR A 22 -36.12 -10.42 -23.11
C THR A 22 -34.81 -9.83 -23.58
N GLY A 23 -34.79 -8.51 -23.75
CA GLY A 23 -33.56 -7.76 -23.89
C GLY A 23 -32.69 -8.00 -22.65
N GLN A 24 -31.59 -8.71 -22.82
CA GLN A 24 -30.54 -8.76 -21.80
C GLN A 24 -30.03 -7.33 -21.58
N PRO A 25 -29.89 -6.86 -20.35
CA PRO A 25 -29.19 -5.61 -20.11
C PRO A 25 -27.73 -5.81 -20.56
N GLN A 26 -27.33 -5.08 -21.58
CA GLN A 26 -25.92 -4.91 -21.92
C GLN A 26 -25.27 -4.21 -20.75
N THR A 27 -24.66 -4.99 -19.85
CA THR A 27 -23.71 -4.47 -18.88
C THR A 27 -22.51 -3.99 -19.70
N GLY A 28 -22.43 -2.67 -19.91
CA GLY A 28 -21.24 -2.03 -20.45
C GLY A 28 -20.07 -2.45 -19.58
N GLN A 29 -19.14 -3.21 -20.17
CA GLN A 29 -17.87 -3.52 -19.52
C GLN A 29 -17.17 -2.18 -19.27
N PRO A 30 -16.73 -1.88 -18.04
CA PRO A 30 -15.86 -0.74 -17.79
C PRO A 30 -14.60 -0.95 -18.61
N GLN A 31 -14.39 -0.11 -19.61
CA GLN A 31 -13.18 -0.16 -20.43
C GLN A 31 -12.02 0.30 -19.54
N ALA A 32 -11.01 -0.54 -19.38
CA ALA A 32 -9.69 -0.09 -18.97
C ALA A 32 -9.32 1.10 -19.86
N GLY A 33 -8.90 2.22 -19.26
CA GLY A 33 -8.66 3.49 -19.98
C GLY A 33 -7.93 3.27 -21.29
N HIS A 34 -8.36 3.96 -22.34
CA HIS A 34 -7.96 3.74 -23.72
C HIS A 34 -6.49 3.33 -23.87
N GLY A 35 -6.24 2.09 -24.34
CA GLY A 35 -4.93 1.60 -24.75
C GLY A 35 -3.99 1.10 -23.65
N TRP A 36 -4.40 0.97 -22.36
CA TRP A 36 -3.53 0.41 -21.33
C TRP A 36 -3.48 -1.12 -21.36
N SER A 37 -2.28 -1.68 -21.17
CA SER A 37 -2.09 -3.10 -20.88
C SER A 37 -1.08 -3.26 -19.74
N LYS A 38 -1.16 -4.36 -19.01
CA LYS A 38 -0.26 -4.60 -17.87
C LYS A 38 1.22 -4.66 -18.25
N SER A 39 1.53 -4.93 -19.54
CA SER A 39 2.88 -4.97 -20.12
C SER A 39 3.22 -3.71 -20.94
N GLY A 40 2.32 -2.74 -21.04
CA GLY A 40 2.53 -1.51 -21.82
C GLY A 40 3.75 -0.69 -21.38
N TRP A 41 4.09 -0.77 -20.10
CA TRP A 41 5.27 -0.16 -19.52
C TRP A 41 6.60 -0.61 -20.16
N ARG A 42 6.64 -1.83 -20.75
CA ARG A 42 7.85 -2.37 -21.40
C ARG A 42 8.29 -1.58 -22.62
N ALA A 43 7.37 -0.83 -23.23
CA ALA A 43 7.63 0.07 -24.35
C ALA A 43 8.03 1.50 -23.91
N LYS A 44 8.05 1.78 -22.60
CA LYS A 44 8.37 3.10 -22.04
C LYS A 44 9.78 3.16 -21.50
N PRO A 45 10.37 4.38 -21.39
CA PRO A 45 11.64 4.57 -20.71
C PRO A 45 11.59 4.01 -19.28
N ARG A 46 12.52 3.12 -18.96
CA ARG A 46 12.62 2.50 -17.63
C ARG A 46 13.89 2.91 -16.93
N VAL A 47 13.78 3.31 -15.69
CA VAL A 47 14.90 3.74 -14.85
C VAL A 47 14.86 3.00 -13.52
N GLN A 48 15.98 2.89 -12.84
CA GLN A 48 16.11 2.25 -11.52
C GLN A 48 15.84 0.74 -11.49
N MET A 49 15.47 0.11 -12.58
CA MET A 49 15.31 -1.34 -12.68
C MET A 49 16.66 -2.00 -12.99
N PRO A 50 16.91 -3.24 -12.52
CA PRO A 50 18.15 -3.96 -12.84
C PRO A 50 18.11 -4.52 -14.26
N ASP A 51 19.27 -4.69 -14.87
CA ASP A 51 19.43 -5.54 -16.04
C ASP A 51 19.79 -6.95 -15.57
N TYR A 52 18.91 -7.89 -15.79
CA TYR A 52 19.12 -9.29 -15.46
C TYR A 52 19.98 -9.98 -16.53
N PRO A 53 21.12 -10.61 -16.16
CA PRO A 53 22.03 -11.19 -17.15
C PRO A 53 21.41 -12.44 -17.84
N ASP A 54 20.50 -13.15 -17.19
CA ASP A 54 19.77 -14.31 -17.75
C ASP A 54 18.30 -13.94 -18.00
N ALA A 55 18.00 -13.54 -19.23
CA ALA A 55 16.63 -13.20 -19.67
C ALA A 55 15.69 -14.44 -19.66
N GLN A 56 16.23 -15.65 -19.81
CA GLN A 56 15.40 -16.88 -19.75
C GLN A 56 15.02 -17.20 -18.31
N ALA A 57 15.94 -17.00 -17.35
CA ALA A 57 15.63 -17.12 -15.94
C ALA A 57 14.55 -16.10 -15.52
N LEU A 58 14.69 -14.84 -15.95
CA LEU A 58 13.66 -13.82 -15.72
C LEU A 58 12.30 -14.26 -16.24
N ALA A 59 12.21 -14.68 -17.50
CA ALA A 59 10.95 -15.13 -18.10
C ALA A 59 10.33 -16.33 -17.37
N ARG A 60 11.14 -17.28 -16.90
CA ARG A 60 10.67 -18.42 -16.08
C ARG A 60 10.09 -17.94 -14.74
N VAL A 61 10.75 -17.01 -14.07
CA VAL A 61 10.30 -16.46 -12.78
C VAL A 61 9.00 -15.66 -12.96
N GLU A 62 8.91 -14.79 -13.96
CA GLU A 62 7.68 -14.07 -14.29
C GLU A 62 6.50 -15.02 -14.54
N ALA A 63 6.73 -16.06 -15.36
CA ALA A 63 5.70 -17.07 -15.66
C ALA A 63 5.29 -17.88 -14.41
N GLN A 64 6.18 -18.09 -13.47
CA GLN A 64 5.89 -18.77 -12.19
C GLN A 64 5.08 -17.87 -11.27
N LEU A 65 5.48 -16.61 -11.06
CA LEU A 65 4.75 -15.62 -10.26
C LEU A 65 3.35 -15.37 -10.81
N ALA A 66 3.20 -15.37 -12.15
CA ALA A 66 1.88 -15.19 -12.76
C ALA A 66 0.88 -16.33 -12.42
N LYS A 67 1.36 -17.49 -12.01
CA LYS A 67 0.53 -18.62 -11.54
C LYS A 67 0.22 -18.58 -10.05
N TYR A 68 0.97 -17.79 -9.28
CA TYR A 68 0.79 -17.70 -7.83
C TYR A 68 -0.47 -16.90 -7.48
N PRO A 69 -1.12 -17.16 -6.34
CA PRO A 69 -2.20 -16.32 -5.84
C PRO A 69 -1.76 -14.86 -5.69
N PRO A 70 -2.63 -13.87 -5.90
CA PRO A 70 -2.30 -12.50 -5.54
C PRO A 70 -2.10 -12.40 -4.02
N LEU A 71 -1.19 -11.54 -3.59
CA LEU A 71 -0.92 -11.31 -2.16
C LEU A 71 -2.07 -10.54 -1.49
N VAL A 72 -2.74 -9.66 -2.26
CA VAL A 72 -3.92 -8.90 -1.83
C VAL A 72 -5.03 -9.01 -2.86
N PHE A 73 -6.28 -8.87 -2.42
CA PHE A 73 -7.44 -8.90 -3.29
C PHE A 73 -7.96 -7.50 -3.60
N ALA A 74 -8.62 -7.36 -4.75
CA ALA A 74 -9.21 -6.11 -5.19
C ALA A 74 -10.15 -5.47 -4.16
N GLY A 75 -10.93 -6.28 -3.43
CA GLY A 75 -11.80 -5.80 -2.36
C GLY A 75 -11.06 -5.12 -1.21
N GLU A 76 -9.87 -5.60 -0.84
CA GLU A 76 -9.03 -4.99 0.19
C GLU A 76 -8.48 -3.63 -0.31
N ALA A 77 -8.01 -3.57 -1.55
CA ALA A 77 -7.53 -2.33 -2.16
C ALA A 77 -8.66 -1.28 -2.29
N ARG A 78 -9.88 -1.70 -2.65
CA ARG A 78 -11.06 -0.80 -2.69
C ARG A 78 -11.42 -0.28 -1.31
N ARG A 79 -11.37 -1.10 -0.26
CA ARG A 79 -11.59 -0.63 1.12
C ARG A 79 -10.55 0.41 1.52
N LEU A 80 -9.28 0.15 1.27
CA LEU A 80 -8.23 1.14 1.54
C LEU A 80 -8.51 2.45 0.78
N LYS A 81 -8.89 2.38 -0.50
CA LYS A 81 -9.21 3.58 -1.29
C LYS A 81 -10.35 4.38 -0.67
N ALA A 82 -11.40 3.72 -0.18
CA ALA A 82 -12.50 4.38 0.51
C ALA A 82 -12.06 5.06 1.82
N GLU A 83 -11.17 4.43 2.60
CA GLU A 83 -10.59 5.04 3.80
C GLU A 83 -9.68 6.22 3.49
N LEU A 84 -8.86 6.12 2.42
CA LEU A 84 -8.05 7.24 1.95
C LEU A 84 -8.90 8.40 1.40
N ALA A 85 -10.07 8.13 0.84
CA ALA A 85 -11.02 9.16 0.46
C ALA A 85 -11.52 9.96 1.68
N LYS A 86 -11.74 9.32 2.83
CA LYS A 86 -12.03 10.01 4.10
C LYS A 86 -10.84 10.88 4.54
N ALA A 87 -9.61 10.34 4.44
CA ALA A 87 -8.41 11.10 4.77
C ALA A 87 -8.24 12.34 3.87
N ALA A 88 -8.56 12.25 2.57
CA ALA A 88 -8.53 13.38 1.65
C ALA A 88 -9.51 14.50 2.04
N ARG A 89 -10.62 14.16 2.73
CA ARG A 89 -11.61 15.13 3.25
C ARG A 89 -11.33 15.58 4.68
N GLY A 90 -10.25 15.12 5.31
CA GLY A 90 -9.93 15.43 6.71
C GLY A 90 -10.78 14.65 7.74
N GLU A 91 -11.52 13.63 7.31
CA GLU A 91 -12.35 12.77 8.15
C GLU A 91 -11.57 11.59 8.76
N ALA A 92 -10.34 11.37 8.33
CA ALA A 92 -9.41 10.37 8.84
C ALA A 92 -7.96 10.86 8.72
N PHE A 93 -7.05 10.23 9.44
CA PHE A 93 -5.61 10.48 9.37
C PHE A 93 -4.89 9.28 8.78
N LEU A 94 -3.99 9.48 7.81
CA LEU A 94 -3.17 8.41 7.26
C LEU A 94 -1.83 8.27 8.02
N LEU A 95 -1.63 7.11 8.65
CA LEU A 95 -0.34 6.70 9.20
C LEU A 95 0.30 5.66 8.27
N GLN A 96 1.38 6.04 7.59
CA GLN A 96 2.18 5.14 6.76
C GLN A 96 3.58 4.99 7.37
N GLY A 97 3.98 3.79 7.75
CA GLY A 97 5.26 3.54 8.41
C GLY A 97 5.77 2.12 8.22
N GLY A 98 7.05 1.89 8.58
CA GLY A 98 7.72 0.60 8.46
C GLY A 98 9.12 0.75 7.89
N ASP A 99 9.68 -0.31 7.31
CA ASP A 99 11.07 -0.35 6.87
C ASP A 99 11.36 0.53 5.65
N CYS A 100 12.59 1.02 5.57
CA CYS A 100 13.10 1.70 4.36
C CYS A 100 13.26 0.71 3.21
N ALA A 101 13.76 -0.48 3.51
CA ALA A 101 13.76 -1.68 2.69
C ALA A 101 13.80 -2.88 3.63
N GLU A 102 12.90 -3.82 3.43
CA GLU A 102 12.89 -5.10 4.15
C GLU A 102 14.10 -5.94 3.77
N SER A 103 14.63 -6.71 4.73
CA SER A 103 15.71 -7.66 4.51
C SER A 103 15.19 -9.09 4.64
N PHE A 104 15.65 -9.97 3.74
CA PHE A 104 15.32 -11.40 3.82
C PHE A 104 15.88 -12.04 5.08
N GLU A 105 17.01 -11.57 5.55
CA GLU A 105 17.67 -12.08 6.77
C GLU A 105 16.90 -11.69 8.04
N GLN A 106 16.31 -10.49 8.08
CA GLN A 106 15.57 -9.99 9.23
C GLN A 106 14.11 -10.48 9.30
N PHE A 107 13.69 -11.25 8.30
CA PHE A 107 12.33 -11.79 8.28
C PHE A 107 12.10 -12.77 9.43
N SER A 108 11.23 -12.40 10.36
CA SER A 108 10.85 -13.21 11.50
C SER A 108 9.45 -12.83 12.02
N ALA A 109 8.81 -13.75 12.74
CA ALA A 109 7.53 -13.49 13.39
C ALA A 109 7.64 -12.34 14.42
N ASP A 110 8.78 -12.25 15.13
CA ASP A 110 9.02 -11.21 16.12
C ASP A 110 9.16 -9.83 15.47
N THR A 111 9.92 -9.70 14.39
CA THR A 111 10.06 -8.45 13.64
C THR A 111 8.70 -7.96 13.13
N LEU A 112 7.90 -8.86 12.54
CA LEU A 112 6.56 -8.52 12.03
C LEU A 112 5.62 -8.09 13.16
N ARG A 113 5.59 -8.85 14.27
CA ARG A 113 4.80 -8.54 15.46
C ARG A 113 5.17 -7.18 16.03
N ASP A 114 6.46 -6.91 16.19
CA ASP A 114 6.91 -5.69 16.86
C ASP A 114 6.71 -4.46 15.99
N THR A 115 6.89 -4.56 14.67
CA THR A 115 6.52 -3.49 13.72
C THR A 115 5.01 -3.22 13.77
N PHE A 116 4.18 -4.26 13.75
CA PHE A 116 2.73 -4.12 13.87
C PHE A 116 2.32 -3.45 15.19
N LYS A 117 2.92 -3.86 16.33
CA LYS A 117 2.70 -3.22 17.64
C LYS A 117 3.01 -1.74 17.63
N VAL A 118 4.18 -1.35 17.12
CA VAL A 118 4.58 0.06 17.06
C VAL A 118 3.58 0.87 16.24
N MET A 119 3.15 0.36 15.09
CA MET A 119 2.14 1.03 14.26
C MET A 119 0.81 1.20 14.98
N LEU A 120 0.36 0.19 15.72
CA LEU A 120 -0.88 0.31 16.51
C LEU A 120 -0.75 1.30 17.66
N GLN A 121 0.36 1.28 18.40
CA GLN A 121 0.64 2.25 19.47
C GLN A 121 0.62 3.69 18.94
N MET A 122 1.29 3.94 17.80
CA MET A 122 1.26 5.25 17.14
C MET A 122 -0.17 5.63 16.72
N ALA A 123 -0.94 4.68 16.18
CA ALA A 123 -2.32 4.92 15.75
C ALA A 123 -3.23 5.31 16.92
N VAL A 124 -3.10 4.67 18.08
CA VAL A 124 -3.89 5.02 19.29
C VAL A 124 -3.60 6.45 19.74
N VAL A 125 -2.31 6.83 19.81
CA VAL A 125 -1.89 8.20 20.20
C VAL A 125 -2.39 9.23 19.18
N LEU A 126 -2.27 8.93 17.88
CA LEU A 126 -2.76 9.82 16.81
C LEU A 126 -4.29 9.95 16.82
N THR A 127 -5.01 8.85 17.03
CA THR A 127 -6.49 8.88 17.17
C THR A 127 -6.91 9.77 18.34
N TYR A 128 -6.23 9.65 19.48
CA TYR A 128 -6.49 10.48 20.64
C TYR A 128 -6.21 11.96 20.35
N GLY A 129 -5.07 12.26 19.70
CA GLY A 129 -4.65 13.63 19.40
C GLY A 129 -5.46 14.30 18.28
N ALA A 130 -5.69 13.60 17.18
CA ALA A 130 -6.36 14.14 16.00
C ALA A 130 -7.90 14.08 16.08
N LYS A 131 -8.46 13.27 16.98
CA LYS A 131 -9.93 13.07 17.14
C LYS A 131 -10.62 12.51 15.88
N VAL A 132 -9.87 11.81 15.04
CA VAL A 132 -10.35 11.14 13.83
C VAL A 132 -9.78 9.73 13.74
N PRO A 133 -10.42 8.80 13.03
CA PRO A 133 -9.87 7.46 12.77
C PRO A 133 -8.51 7.53 12.08
N VAL A 134 -7.64 6.58 12.37
CA VAL A 134 -6.32 6.43 11.74
C VAL A 134 -6.32 5.26 10.77
N VAL A 135 -6.08 5.54 9.49
CA VAL A 135 -5.83 4.53 8.44
C VAL A 135 -4.38 4.08 8.55
N LYS A 136 -4.17 2.79 8.82
CA LYS A 136 -2.83 2.21 9.07
C LYS A 136 -2.34 1.49 7.84
N VAL A 137 -1.22 1.96 7.26
CA VAL A 137 -0.59 1.39 6.07
C VAL A 137 0.87 1.08 6.36
N GLY A 138 1.19 -0.21 6.49
CA GLY A 138 2.56 -0.67 6.72
C GLY A 138 3.41 -0.60 5.45
N ARG A 139 4.66 -0.14 5.57
CA ARG A 139 5.69 -0.32 4.55
C ARG A 139 6.37 -1.65 4.79
N MET A 140 5.69 -2.72 4.45
CA MET A 140 6.09 -4.10 4.73
C MET A 140 5.35 -5.08 3.83
N ALA A 141 5.80 -6.31 3.80
CA ALA A 141 5.27 -7.38 2.96
C ALA A 141 5.39 -7.07 1.45
N GLY A 142 6.52 -6.46 1.05
CA GLY A 142 6.78 -6.10 -0.35
C GLY A 142 7.87 -5.04 -0.55
N GLN A 143 8.31 -4.34 0.50
CA GLN A 143 9.31 -3.27 0.39
C GLN A 143 10.75 -3.82 0.34
N PHE A 144 11.04 -4.77 -0.54
CA PHE A 144 12.36 -5.39 -0.67
C PHE A 144 13.27 -4.69 -1.69
N ALA A 145 12.73 -3.81 -2.53
CA ALA A 145 13.47 -3.06 -3.52
C ALA A 145 13.92 -1.70 -2.99
N LYS A 146 15.05 -1.20 -3.49
CA LYS A 146 15.65 0.07 -3.07
C LYS A 146 16.19 0.85 -4.26
N PRO A 147 15.64 2.03 -4.61
CA PRO A 147 16.21 2.87 -5.64
C PRO A 147 17.57 3.44 -5.19
N ARG A 148 18.48 3.63 -6.13
CA ARG A 148 19.84 4.11 -5.85
C ARG A 148 20.13 5.39 -6.59
N SER A 149 20.93 6.27 -5.97
CA SER A 149 21.36 7.53 -6.59
C SER A 149 22.42 7.31 -7.67
N ALA A 150 23.20 6.23 -7.55
CA ALA A 150 24.20 5.82 -8.52
C ALA A 150 24.02 4.34 -8.91
N PRO A 151 24.31 3.96 -10.16
CA PRO A 151 24.24 2.57 -10.60
C PRO A 151 25.28 1.68 -9.92
N THR A 152 26.40 2.27 -9.54
CA THR A 152 27.54 1.61 -8.91
C THR A 152 27.88 2.27 -7.57
N GLU A 153 28.65 1.56 -6.73
CA GLU A 153 29.27 2.09 -5.52
C GLU A 153 30.73 1.62 -5.46
N THR A 154 31.60 2.48 -4.91
CA THR A 154 33.05 2.21 -4.80
C THR A 154 33.46 2.08 -3.35
N VAL A 155 34.11 0.98 -3.01
CA VAL A 155 34.70 0.70 -1.68
C VAL A 155 36.15 0.28 -1.90
N ASP A 156 37.10 0.91 -1.22
CA ASP A 156 38.54 0.62 -1.29
C ASP A 156 39.10 0.53 -2.73
N GLY A 157 38.60 1.40 -3.62
CA GLY A 157 39.00 1.47 -5.02
C GLY A 157 38.38 0.41 -5.95
N VAL A 158 37.57 -0.49 -5.43
CA VAL A 158 36.80 -1.47 -6.23
C VAL A 158 35.42 -0.89 -6.52
N GLU A 159 35.00 -0.89 -7.79
CA GLU A 159 33.69 -0.44 -8.22
C GLU A 159 32.80 -1.65 -8.54
N LEU A 160 31.62 -1.73 -7.90
CA LEU A 160 30.62 -2.78 -8.12
C LEU A 160 29.22 -2.19 -8.27
N PRO A 161 28.28 -2.93 -8.87
CA PRO A 161 26.87 -2.52 -8.92
C PRO A 161 26.33 -2.21 -7.52
N SER A 162 25.52 -1.17 -7.41
CA SER A 162 24.87 -0.81 -6.15
C SER A 162 23.96 -1.93 -5.64
N TYR A 163 23.93 -2.12 -4.32
CA TYR A 163 22.90 -2.94 -3.68
C TYR A 163 21.51 -2.30 -3.89
N ARG A 164 20.58 -3.02 -4.53
CA ARG A 164 19.25 -2.53 -4.91
C ARG A 164 18.10 -3.16 -4.11
N GLY A 165 18.43 -3.80 -2.98
CA GLY A 165 17.49 -4.53 -2.14
C GLY A 165 17.51 -6.03 -2.40
N ASP A 166 17.08 -6.79 -1.40
CA ASP A 166 17.19 -8.27 -1.39
C ASP A 166 16.39 -8.95 -2.51
N ILE A 167 15.38 -8.30 -3.05
CA ILE A 167 14.63 -8.80 -4.22
C ILE A 167 15.46 -8.74 -5.52
N VAL A 168 16.56 -8.00 -5.54
CA VAL A 168 17.42 -7.81 -6.73
C VAL A 168 18.74 -8.53 -6.60
N ASN A 169 19.53 -8.17 -5.57
CA ASN A 169 20.89 -8.65 -5.36
C ASN A 169 21.22 -8.69 -3.85
N ASP A 170 22.38 -9.21 -3.49
CA ASP A 170 22.75 -9.38 -2.09
C ASP A 170 23.56 -8.19 -1.54
N LEU A 171 23.49 -7.99 -0.21
CA LEU A 171 24.15 -6.87 0.48
C LEU A 171 25.69 -6.93 0.49
N PRO A 172 26.37 -8.10 0.62
CA PRO A 172 27.83 -8.18 0.62
C PRO A 172 28.46 -7.48 -0.59
N PHE A 173 29.59 -6.79 -0.35
CA PHE A 173 30.29 -6.06 -1.41
C PHE A 173 31.27 -6.99 -2.15
N THR A 174 30.70 -7.92 -2.94
CA THR A 174 31.44 -8.83 -3.82
C THR A 174 30.81 -8.86 -5.21
N ALA A 175 31.59 -9.13 -6.23
CA ALA A 175 31.09 -9.15 -7.61
C ALA A 175 29.92 -10.14 -7.78
N GLU A 176 30.03 -11.32 -7.18
CA GLU A 176 28.98 -12.35 -7.23
C GLU A 176 27.69 -11.92 -6.52
N ALA A 177 27.79 -11.34 -5.31
CA ALA A 177 26.66 -10.89 -4.53
C ALA A 177 25.87 -9.75 -5.21
N ARG A 178 26.56 -8.95 -6.05
CA ARG A 178 25.94 -7.80 -6.71
C ARG A 178 25.32 -8.12 -8.08
N ILE A 179 25.39 -9.36 -8.55
CA ILE A 179 24.70 -9.80 -9.77
C ILE A 179 23.19 -9.87 -9.48
N PRO A 180 22.33 -9.18 -10.27
CA PRO A 180 20.88 -9.31 -10.16
C PRO A 180 20.42 -10.73 -10.48
N ARG A 181 19.57 -11.30 -9.62
CA ARG A 181 19.04 -12.67 -9.77
C ARG A 181 17.51 -12.65 -9.71
N PRO A 182 16.79 -13.03 -10.78
CA PRO A 182 15.33 -12.96 -10.80
C PRO A 182 14.66 -13.92 -9.80
N GLU A 183 15.30 -15.03 -9.43
CA GLU A 183 14.79 -16.00 -8.45
C GLU A 183 14.50 -15.37 -7.08
N LYS A 184 15.16 -14.27 -6.75
CA LYS A 184 14.91 -13.50 -5.51
C LYS A 184 13.48 -12.93 -5.44
N MET A 185 12.84 -12.70 -6.58
CA MET A 185 11.42 -12.31 -6.61
C MET A 185 10.50 -13.42 -6.08
N LEU A 186 10.84 -14.70 -6.26
CA LEU A 186 10.07 -15.83 -5.67
C LEU A 186 10.22 -15.86 -4.14
N GLN A 187 11.42 -15.60 -3.64
CA GLN A 187 11.67 -15.50 -2.20
C GLN A 187 10.92 -14.31 -1.60
N ALA A 188 10.97 -13.15 -2.25
CA ALA A 188 10.22 -11.95 -1.84
C ALA A 188 8.72 -12.23 -1.76
N TYR A 189 8.16 -12.89 -2.79
CA TYR A 189 6.76 -13.31 -2.78
C TYR A 189 6.43 -14.22 -1.59
N THR A 190 7.26 -15.23 -1.34
CA THR A 190 7.03 -16.18 -0.25
C THR A 190 7.05 -15.50 1.12
N GLN A 191 8.01 -14.62 1.36
CA GLN A 191 8.08 -13.85 2.61
C GLN A 191 6.92 -12.86 2.73
N ALA A 192 6.57 -12.16 1.64
CA ALA A 192 5.41 -11.26 1.63
C ALA A 192 4.10 -12.01 1.94
N ALA A 193 3.89 -13.19 1.36
CA ALA A 193 2.71 -14.02 1.62
C ALA A 193 2.63 -14.46 3.09
N ALA A 194 3.75 -14.90 3.68
CA ALA A 194 3.82 -15.27 5.09
C ALA A 194 3.58 -14.06 6.01
N SER A 195 4.16 -12.89 5.68
CA SER A 195 3.92 -11.64 6.40
C SER A 195 2.45 -11.26 6.40
N LEU A 196 1.81 -11.24 5.23
CA LEU A 196 0.39 -10.88 5.10
C LEU A 196 -0.53 -11.85 5.84
N ASN A 197 -0.23 -13.15 5.80
CA ASN A 197 -0.98 -14.14 6.57
C ASN A 197 -0.91 -13.85 8.08
N LEU A 198 0.28 -13.57 8.61
CA LEU A 198 0.46 -13.26 10.03
C LEU A 198 -0.18 -11.91 10.41
N LEU A 199 -0.05 -10.89 9.56
CA LEU A 199 -0.68 -9.59 9.79
C LEU A 199 -2.21 -9.69 9.82
N ARG A 200 -2.83 -10.46 8.93
CA ARG A 200 -4.28 -10.72 8.97
C ARG A 200 -4.68 -11.44 10.25
N ALA A 201 -3.91 -12.44 10.68
CA ALA A 201 -4.15 -13.12 11.96
C ALA A 201 -4.05 -12.17 13.15
N PHE A 202 -3.06 -11.27 13.18
CA PHE A 202 -2.94 -10.25 14.23
C PHE A 202 -4.09 -9.25 14.20
N SER A 203 -4.52 -8.84 13.02
CA SER A 203 -5.57 -7.83 12.84
C SER A 203 -6.94 -8.30 13.31
N THR A 204 -7.25 -9.60 13.19
CA THR A 204 -8.58 -10.17 13.49
C THR A 204 -8.60 -11.14 14.67
N GLY A 205 -7.46 -11.62 15.13
CA GLY A 205 -7.32 -12.65 16.17
C GLY A 205 -7.29 -12.13 17.61
N GLY A 206 -7.76 -10.90 17.89
CA GLY A 206 -7.77 -10.30 19.23
C GLY A 206 -6.40 -9.79 19.70
N PHE A 207 -5.35 -9.89 18.89
CA PHE A 207 -4.05 -9.28 19.19
C PHE A 207 -4.10 -7.74 19.10
N ALA A 208 -4.94 -7.22 18.22
CA ALA A 208 -5.14 -5.80 17.97
C ALA A 208 -6.20 -5.14 18.89
N ASP A 209 -6.65 -5.82 19.92
CA ASP A 209 -7.53 -5.27 20.94
C ASP A 209 -6.98 -3.95 21.52
N ILE A 210 -7.80 -2.90 21.53
CA ILE A 210 -7.39 -1.55 21.91
C ILE A 210 -6.87 -1.47 23.36
N HIS A 211 -7.42 -2.27 24.28
CA HIS A 211 -6.94 -2.32 25.67
C HIS A 211 -5.56 -2.98 25.75
N ARG A 212 -5.31 -4.03 24.96
CA ARG A 212 -3.98 -4.65 24.85
C ARG A 212 -2.97 -3.69 24.23
N VAL A 213 -3.34 -3.01 23.12
CA VAL A 213 -2.47 -2.02 22.49
C VAL A 213 -2.09 -0.93 23.48
N HIS A 214 -3.05 -0.44 24.27
CA HIS A 214 -2.78 0.54 25.31
C HIS A 214 -1.81 -0.01 26.38
N SER A 215 -1.98 -1.25 26.84
CA SER A 215 -1.12 -1.84 27.86
C SER A 215 0.36 -1.95 27.43
N TRP A 216 0.64 -2.07 26.13
CA TRP A 216 2.02 -2.09 25.62
C TRP A 216 2.69 -0.71 25.73
N THR A 217 1.92 0.37 25.78
CA THR A 217 2.45 1.73 25.89
C THR A 217 2.99 2.05 27.28
N THR A 218 2.53 1.35 28.31
CA THR A 218 2.98 1.56 29.69
C THR A 218 4.44 1.13 29.92
N GLY A 219 5.01 0.28 29.05
CA GLY A 219 6.42 -0.16 29.09
C GLY A 219 7.45 0.92 28.73
N PHE A 220 7.03 2.05 28.15
CA PHE A 220 7.93 3.18 27.83
C PHE A 220 8.24 4.11 29.01
N ALA A 221 7.86 3.76 30.21
CA ALA A 221 8.00 4.60 31.43
C ALA A 221 9.45 4.99 31.80
N ALA A 222 10.46 4.41 31.15
CA ALA A 222 11.89 4.66 31.44
C ALA A 222 12.56 5.69 30.49
N ALA A 223 11.86 6.29 29.54
CA ALA A 223 12.44 7.27 28.60
C ALA A 223 12.47 8.68 29.19
N ASP A 224 13.49 9.48 28.83
CA ASP A 224 13.67 10.88 29.31
C ASP A 224 12.48 11.82 29.07
N LYS A 225 11.57 11.47 28.15
CA LYS A 225 10.33 12.21 27.86
C LYS A 225 9.06 11.51 28.38
N ALA A 226 9.22 10.58 29.31
CA ALA A 226 8.13 9.74 29.83
C ALA A 226 7.01 10.52 30.51
N GLU A 227 7.26 11.73 31.04
CA GLU A 227 6.26 12.50 31.78
C GLU A 227 5.12 13.01 30.89
N ALA A 228 5.46 13.71 29.79
CA ALA A 228 4.44 14.16 28.83
C ALA A 228 3.68 13.00 28.17
N TYR A 229 4.38 11.89 27.94
CA TYR A 229 3.78 10.69 27.37
C TYR A 229 2.87 9.97 28.38
N ARG A 230 3.23 9.93 29.67
CA ARG A 230 2.39 9.37 30.74
C ARG A 230 1.06 10.09 30.89
N ASP A 231 1.04 11.41 30.79
CA ASP A 231 -0.22 12.18 30.84
C ASP A 231 -1.17 11.76 29.72
N VAL A 232 -0.70 11.68 28.48
CA VAL A 232 -1.50 11.18 27.35
C VAL A 232 -1.93 9.73 27.56
N SER A 233 -1.04 8.86 28.01
CA SER A 233 -1.32 7.45 28.26
C SER A 233 -2.39 7.27 29.35
N ASN A 234 -2.30 8.02 30.46
CA ASN A 234 -3.29 8.00 31.55
C ASN A 234 -4.67 8.46 31.07
N ARG A 235 -4.75 9.53 30.28
CA ARG A 235 -6.03 10.01 29.72
C ARG A 235 -6.66 9.00 28.75
N ILE A 236 -5.83 8.25 28.00
CA ILE A 236 -6.33 7.17 27.16
C ILE A 236 -6.85 6.04 28.03
N ALA A 237 -6.13 5.67 29.11
CA ALA A 237 -6.57 4.67 30.08
C ALA A 237 -7.94 5.02 30.67
N ASP A 238 -8.08 6.24 31.19
CA ASP A 238 -9.34 6.73 31.78
C ASP A 238 -10.49 6.65 30.78
N ALA A 239 -10.24 7.01 29.50
CA ALA A 239 -11.25 6.90 28.44
C ALA A 239 -11.65 5.44 28.16
N LEU A 240 -10.69 4.52 28.09
CA LEU A 240 -10.95 3.10 27.89
C LEU A 240 -11.67 2.45 29.07
N ASP A 241 -11.30 2.81 30.30
CA ASP A 241 -11.97 2.34 31.53
C ASP A 241 -13.42 2.84 31.59
N PHE A 242 -13.66 4.10 31.19
CA PHE A 242 -15.02 4.63 31.05
C PHE A 242 -15.83 3.85 30.00
N MET A 243 -15.28 3.59 28.82
CA MET A 243 -15.94 2.80 27.77
C MET A 243 -16.32 1.41 28.28
N LYS A 244 -15.37 0.74 28.95
CA LYS A 244 -15.58 -0.59 29.53
C LYS A 244 -16.67 -0.57 30.60
N ALA A 245 -16.65 0.41 31.48
CA ALA A 245 -17.70 0.59 32.51
C ALA A 245 -19.09 0.85 31.91
N ALA A 246 -19.13 1.47 30.71
CA ALA A 246 -20.35 1.67 29.94
C ALA A 246 -20.78 0.44 29.10
N GLY A 247 -20.07 -0.69 29.21
CA GLY A 247 -20.34 -1.92 28.45
C GLY A 247 -19.85 -1.88 26.99
N ILE A 248 -18.91 -0.97 26.70
CA ILE A 248 -18.29 -0.83 25.38
C ILE A 248 -16.87 -1.43 25.47
N ASP A 249 -16.73 -2.71 25.21
CA ASP A 249 -15.45 -3.43 25.24
C ASP A 249 -15.28 -4.36 24.03
N ALA A 250 -14.11 -4.97 23.92
CA ALA A 250 -13.75 -5.86 22.82
C ALA A 250 -14.56 -7.17 22.81
N ASP A 251 -15.14 -7.59 23.95
CA ASP A 251 -15.97 -8.78 24.04
C ASP A 251 -17.38 -8.53 23.46
N ASN A 252 -17.85 -7.27 23.49
CA ASN A 252 -19.17 -6.88 23.03
C ASN A 252 -19.14 -6.17 21.67
N ILE A 253 -18.02 -5.58 21.28
CA ILE A 253 -17.89 -4.78 20.05
C ILE A 253 -16.69 -5.25 19.21
N GLU A 254 -16.96 -5.99 18.14
CA GLU A 254 -15.95 -6.58 17.25
C GLU A 254 -14.95 -5.53 16.69
N THR A 255 -15.39 -4.30 16.45
CA THR A 255 -14.52 -3.22 15.97
C THR A 255 -13.47 -2.75 17.00
N LEU A 256 -13.60 -3.11 18.27
CA LEU A 256 -12.58 -2.87 19.30
C LEU A 256 -11.58 -4.01 19.41
N ALA A 257 -11.97 -5.22 18.97
CA ALA A 257 -11.14 -6.42 18.99
C ALA A 257 -10.31 -6.58 17.71
N SER A 258 -10.69 -5.92 16.62
CA SER A 258 -10.07 -6.04 15.30
C SER A 258 -9.64 -4.68 14.76
N VAL A 259 -8.74 -4.68 13.79
CA VAL A 259 -8.24 -3.47 13.16
C VAL A 259 -7.96 -3.70 11.67
N ASP A 260 -8.38 -2.75 10.83
CA ASP A 260 -7.91 -2.73 9.46
C ASP A 260 -6.43 -2.32 9.41
N PHE A 261 -5.63 -3.17 8.79
CA PHE A 261 -4.20 -2.93 8.55
C PHE A 261 -3.86 -3.28 7.11
N TYR A 262 -3.31 -2.32 6.40
CA TYR A 262 -2.96 -2.43 4.99
C TYR A 262 -1.45 -2.42 4.80
N THR A 263 -0.98 -2.90 3.65
CA THR A 263 0.44 -2.91 3.29
C THR A 263 0.70 -2.09 2.04
N SER A 264 1.92 -1.57 1.92
CA SER A 264 2.36 -0.77 0.79
C SER A 264 3.85 -0.94 0.52
N HIS A 265 4.25 -0.75 -0.74
CA HIS A 265 5.65 -0.76 -1.15
C HIS A 265 5.88 0.08 -2.40
N GLU A 266 7.16 0.41 -2.69
CA GLU A 266 7.55 1.03 -3.96
C GLU A 266 7.46 0.00 -5.08
N ALA A 267 6.63 0.27 -6.08
CA ALA A 267 6.51 -0.56 -7.29
C ALA A 267 7.74 -0.34 -8.19
N LEU A 268 8.94 -0.72 -7.70
CA LEU A 268 10.20 -0.48 -8.39
C LEU A 268 10.49 -1.52 -9.47
N LEU A 269 10.19 -2.81 -9.21
CA LEU A 269 10.41 -3.92 -10.14
C LEU A 269 9.12 -4.23 -10.89
N LEU A 270 8.95 -3.65 -12.06
CA LEU A 270 7.70 -3.80 -12.82
C LEU A 270 7.49 -5.21 -13.35
N GLU A 271 8.53 -6.02 -13.50
CA GLU A 271 8.43 -7.46 -13.79
C GLU A 271 7.68 -8.20 -12.67
N TYR A 272 7.96 -7.87 -11.41
CA TYR A 272 7.27 -8.42 -10.25
C TYR A 272 5.81 -7.95 -10.17
N GLU A 273 5.59 -6.65 -10.37
CA GLU A 273 4.26 -6.04 -10.34
C GLU A 273 3.36 -6.58 -11.46
N GLU A 274 3.87 -6.64 -12.69
CA GLU A 274 3.15 -7.20 -13.84
C GLU A 274 2.78 -8.67 -13.63
N ALA A 275 3.72 -9.47 -13.13
CA ALA A 275 3.49 -10.89 -12.88
C ALA A 275 2.39 -11.13 -11.82
N LEU A 276 2.23 -10.25 -10.86
CA LEU A 276 1.19 -10.31 -9.81
C LEU A 276 -0.06 -9.49 -10.15
N CYS A 277 -0.09 -8.74 -11.26
CA CYS A 277 -1.27 -8.01 -11.70
C CYS A 277 -2.39 -8.98 -12.14
N ARG A 278 -3.61 -8.74 -11.65
CA ARG A 278 -4.80 -9.55 -11.92
C ARG A 278 -5.95 -8.67 -12.39
N ILE A 279 -6.87 -9.27 -13.13
CA ILE A 279 -8.16 -8.65 -13.43
C ILE A 279 -9.12 -9.01 -12.30
N ASP A 280 -9.66 -8.00 -11.65
CA ASP A 280 -10.71 -8.18 -10.65
C ASP A 280 -11.99 -8.72 -11.31
N SER A 281 -12.45 -9.87 -10.87
CA SER A 281 -13.66 -10.52 -11.42
C SER A 281 -14.95 -9.73 -11.19
N THR A 282 -14.94 -8.80 -10.24
CA THR A 282 -16.12 -7.98 -9.90
C THR A 282 -16.22 -6.75 -10.77
N SER A 283 -15.11 -6.05 -11.00
CA SER A 283 -15.08 -4.78 -11.75
C SER A 283 -14.59 -4.93 -13.19
N GLY A 284 -13.93 -6.05 -13.52
CA GLY A 284 -13.25 -6.22 -14.81
C GLY A 284 -11.97 -5.39 -14.97
N LEU A 285 -11.53 -4.70 -13.91
CA LEU A 285 -10.39 -3.78 -13.97
C LEU A 285 -9.12 -4.39 -13.40
N PRO A 286 -7.93 -3.96 -13.87
CA PRO A 286 -6.66 -4.48 -13.41
C PRO A 286 -6.32 -3.99 -11.99
N VAL A 287 -5.78 -4.89 -11.17
CA VAL A 287 -5.33 -4.63 -9.80
C VAL A 287 -3.92 -5.20 -9.62
N ALA A 288 -3.01 -4.41 -9.07
CA ALA A 288 -1.71 -4.90 -8.61
C ALA A 288 -1.93 -5.79 -7.38
N GLY A 289 -1.74 -7.10 -7.55
CA GLY A 289 -1.94 -8.07 -6.47
C GLY A 289 -0.75 -8.18 -5.51
N SER A 290 0.25 -7.33 -5.64
CA SER A 290 1.48 -7.30 -4.82
C SER A 290 1.31 -6.56 -3.48
N GLY A 291 0.37 -5.64 -3.37
CA GLY A 291 0.12 -4.84 -2.17
C GLY A 291 -1.19 -4.06 -2.24
N HIS A 292 -1.70 -3.61 -1.10
CA HIS A 292 -2.95 -2.84 -1.06
C HIS A 292 -2.76 -1.46 -1.72
N MET A 293 -1.63 -0.82 -1.47
CA MET A 293 -1.19 0.43 -2.05
C MET A 293 0.21 0.27 -2.61
N ILE A 294 0.47 0.76 -3.80
CA ILE A 294 1.82 0.85 -4.37
C ILE A 294 2.19 2.32 -4.56
N TRP A 295 3.49 2.65 -4.56
CA TRP A 295 3.88 4.01 -4.86
C TRP A 295 4.96 4.11 -5.92
N ILE A 296 4.96 5.25 -6.60
CA ILE A 296 6.00 5.68 -7.54
C ILE A 296 7.05 6.47 -6.76
N GLY A 297 8.31 6.07 -6.90
CA GLY A 297 9.43 6.74 -6.27
C GLY A 297 9.76 8.09 -6.88
N ASP A 298 10.50 8.92 -6.14
CA ASP A 298 10.96 10.24 -6.62
C ASP A 298 11.87 10.17 -7.85
N ARG A 299 12.50 9.02 -8.09
CA ARG A 299 13.37 8.77 -9.25
C ARG A 299 12.69 8.07 -10.43
N THR A 300 11.45 7.65 -10.25
CA THR A 300 10.71 6.84 -11.24
C THR A 300 9.39 7.46 -11.66
N ARG A 301 9.18 8.76 -11.35
CA ARG A 301 7.94 9.49 -11.60
C ARG A 301 7.88 10.26 -12.92
N GLN A 302 8.81 10.00 -13.86
CA GLN A 302 8.77 10.65 -15.18
C GLN A 302 7.40 10.40 -15.83
N PRO A 303 6.70 11.47 -16.28
CA PRO A 303 5.33 11.35 -16.80
C PRO A 303 5.15 10.36 -17.96
N ASP A 304 6.18 10.23 -18.81
CA ASP A 304 6.23 9.28 -19.92
C ASP A 304 6.92 7.95 -19.58
N GLY A 305 7.32 7.77 -18.32
CA GLY A 305 8.11 6.63 -17.83
C GLY A 305 7.28 5.37 -17.57
N ALA A 306 7.99 4.24 -17.51
CA ALA A 306 7.42 2.92 -17.33
C ALA A 306 6.59 2.77 -16.04
N HIS A 307 7.05 3.36 -14.93
CA HIS A 307 6.37 3.25 -13.64
C HIS A 307 5.04 4.02 -13.62
N VAL A 308 4.99 5.20 -14.25
CA VAL A 308 3.75 5.97 -14.40
C VAL A 308 2.79 5.23 -15.33
N GLU A 309 3.28 4.68 -16.44
CA GLU A 309 2.47 3.87 -17.36
C GLU A 309 1.83 2.67 -16.66
N PHE A 310 2.58 1.92 -15.85
CA PHE A 310 2.03 0.80 -15.10
C PHE A 310 0.98 1.27 -14.09
N ALA A 311 1.32 2.28 -13.28
CA ALA A 311 0.49 2.74 -12.18
C ALA A 311 -0.84 3.37 -12.63
N ARG A 312 -0.88 4.05 -13.81
CA ARG A 312 -2.10 4.69 -14.29
C ARG A 312 -3.26 3.73 -14.56
N GLY A 313 -2.95 2.46 -14.83
CA GLY A 313 -3.98 1.49 -15.22
C GLY A 313 -4.45 0.57 -14.10
N VAL A 314 -3.72 0.43 -12.99
CA VAL A 314 -4.17 -0.43 -11.87
C VAL A 314 -5.09 0.35 -10.94
N GLN A 315 -6.05 -0.35 -10.31
CA GLN A 315 -7.10 0.26 -9.48
C GLN A 315 -6.69 0.51 -8.02
N ASN A 316 -5.50 0.09 -7.63
CA ASN A 316 -4.97 0.31 -6.28
C ASN A 316 -4.85 1.81 -5.97
N PRO A 317 -4.96 2.23 -4.71
CA PRO A 317 -4.43 3.53 -4.29
C PRO A 317 -2.96 3.66 -4.68
N ILE A 318 -2.59 4.81 -5.22
CA ILE A 318 -1.24 5.12 -5.70
C ILE A 318 -0.61 6.20 -4.83
N GLY A 319 0.57 5.91 -4.28
CA GLY A 319 1.43 6.92 -3.70
C GLY A 319 2.34 7.56 -4.76
N LEU A 320 2.61 8.84 -4.64
CA LEU A 320 3.58 9.55 -5.47
C LEU A 320 4.56 10.30 -4.56
N LYS A 321 5.85 9.98 -4.68
CA LYS A 321 6.89 10.70 -3.94
C LYS A 321 7.14 12.07 -4.56
N CYS A 322 6.97 13.12 -3.75
CA CYS A 322 7.18 14.52 -4.12
C CYS A 322 8.45 15.04 -3.43
N GLY A 323 9.53 15.17 -4.19
CA GLY A 323 10.79 15.72 -3.72
C GLY A 323 11.09 17.11 -4.31
N PRO A 324 12.23 17.73 -3.95
CA PRO A 324 12.59 19.09 -4.37
C PRO A 324 12.72 19.29 -5.89
N SER A 325 12.86 18.22 -6.65
CA SER A 325 12.98 18.28 -8.12
C SER A 325 11.63 18.24 -8.84
N LEU A 326 10.51 18.06 -8.12
CA LEU A 326 9.18 18.04 -8.72
C LEU A 326 8.69 19.48 -8.95
N ALA A 327 8.49 19.84 -10.22
CA ALA A 327 7.88 21.12 -10.58
C ALA A 327 6.33 21.05 -10.53
N PRO A 328 5.65 22.18 -10.25
CA PRO A 328 4.18 22.24 -10.25
C PRO A 328 3.53 21.73 -11.54
N ASP A 329 4.05 22.11 -12.71
CA ASP A 329 3.51 21.67 -14.01
C ASP A 329 3.70 20.17 -14.25
N GLU A 330 4.83 19.60 -13.81
CA GLU A 330 5.05 18.15 -13.85
C GLU A 330 4.03 17.44 -12.93
N LEU A 331 3.76 18.01 -11.75
CA LEU A 331 2.74 17.45 -10.86
C LEU A 331 1.35 17.45 -11.51
N LYS A 332 0.93 18.55 -12.13
CA LYS A 332 -0.35 18.63 -12.84
C LYS A 332 -0.48 17.56 -13.92
N GLN A 333 0.58 17.34 -14.70
CA GLN A 333 0.60 16.28 -15.71
C GLN A 333 0.45 14.89 -15.08
N LEU A 334 1.12 14.65 -13.96
CA LEU A 334 1.03 13.37 -13.21
C LEU A 334 -0.36 13.17 -12.59
N LEU A 335 -1.01 14.23 -12.07
CA LEU A 335 -2.37 14.16 -11.56
C LEU A 335 -3.35 13.75 -12.66
N GLY A 336 -3.31 14.41 -13.82
CA GLY A 336 -4.16 14.08 -14.96
C GLY A 336 -3.91 12.67 -15.53
N THR A 337 -2.66 12.15 -15.42
CA THR A 337 -2.32 10.79 -15.87
C THR A 337 -2.75 9.70 -14.89
N LEU A 338 -2.53 9.92 -13.59
CA LEU A 338 -2.72 8.90 -12.54
C LEU A 338 -4.15 8.89 -11.98
N ASN A 339 -4.86 10.01 -12.07
CA ASN A 339 -6.23 10.15 -11.57
C ASN A 339 -7.12 11.00 -12.50
N PRO A 340 -7.29 10.61 -13.77
CA PRO A 340 -8.05 11.40 -14.75
C PRO A 340 -9.52 11.59 -14.37
N GLU A 341 -10.08 10.66 -13.59
CA GLU A 341 -11.47 10.69 -13.13
C GLU A 341 -11.66 11.47 -11.82
N ASN A 342 -10.61 12.07 -11.27
CA ASN A 342 -10.63 12.75 -9.98
C ASN A 342 -11.23 11.87 -8.85
N GLU A 343 -10.90 10.58 -8.85
CA GLU A 343 -11.43 9.62 -7.88
C GLU A 343 -10.83 9.89 -6.49
N PRO A 344 -11.65 10.15 -5.45
CA PRO A 344 -11.14 10.36 -4.10
C PRO A 344 -10.47 9.10 -3.53
N GLY A 345 -9.34 9.29 -2.83
CA GLY A 345 -8.56 8.19 -2.26
C GLY A 345 -7.64 7.47 -3.26
N ARG A 346 -7.68 7.84 -4.54
CA ARG A 346 -6.81 7.28 -5.57
C ARG A 346 -5.35 7.70 -5.39
N LEU A 347 -5.08 8.98 -5.13
CA LEU A 347 -3.73 9.52 -5.03
C LEU A 347 -3.37 9.97 -3.62
N THR A 348 -2.16 9.57 -3.20
CA THR A 348 -1.49 10.05 -1.99
C THR A 348 -0.16 10.69 -2.38
N LEU A 349 -0.01 11.98 -2.14
CA LEU A 349 1.21 12.74 -2.41
C LEU A 349 2.11 12.70 -1.17
N ILE A 350 3.28 12.08 -1.29
CA ILE A 350 4.20 11.84 -0.17
C ILE A 350 5.34 12.85 -0.23
N ALA A 351 5.19 13.97 0.51
CA ALA A 351 6.13 15.07 0.57
C ALA A 351 7.44 14.64 1.28
N ARG A 352 8.59 14.73 0.56
CA ARG A 352 9.91 14.30 1.04
C ARG A 352 11.00 15.33 0.73
N PHE A 353 10.85 16.54 1.19
CA PHE A 353 11.77 17.66 0.86
C PHE A 353 12.98 17.76 1.80
N GLY A 354 12.85 17.29 3.03
CA GLY A 354 13.74 17.63 4.13
C GLY A 354 13.36 18.96 4.79
N ALA A 355 13.74 19.12 6.06
CA ALA A 355 13.33 20.26 6.89
C ALA A 355 13.73 21.63 6.29
N GLY A 356 14.92 21.69 5.66
CA GLY A 356 15.45 22.94 5.10
C GLY A 356 14.85 23.37 3.75
N LYS A 357 14.00 22.53 3.11
CA LYS A 357 13.47 22.78 1.75
C LYS A 357 11.96 22.74 1.65
N VAL A 358 11.27 22.22 2.66
CA VAL A 358 9.81 22.00 2.60
C VAL A 358 9.05 23.31 2.43
N ALA A 359 9.48 24.37 3.12
CA ALA A 359 8.82 25.68 3.06
C ALA A 359 8.89 26.33 1.68
N ASP A 360 9.98 26.07 0.92
CA ASP A 360 10.20 26.68 -0.40
C ASP A 360 9.46 25.93 -1.52
N HIS A 361 9.29 24.60 -1.38
CA HIS A 361 8.79 23.76 -2.47
C HIS A 361 7.34 23.30 -2.30
N LEU A 362 6.91 22.97 -1.07
CA LEU A 362 5.59 22.37 -0.85
C LEU A 362 4.43 23.33 -1.19
N PRO A 363 4.49 24.65 -0.87
CA PRO A 363 3.37 25.56 -1.16
C PRO A 363 3.00 25.60 -2.64
N GLY A 364 4.00 25.63 -3.56
CA GLY A 364 3.74 25.63 -5.00
C GLY A 364 3.07 24.35 -5.51
N LEU A 365 3.39 23.19 -4.91
CA LEU A 365 2.73 21.94 -5.25
C LEU A 365 1.31 21.86 -4.69
N ILE A 366 1.06 22.41 -3.50
CA ILE A 366 -0.30 22.49 -2.94
C ILE A 366 -1.18 23.36 -3.83
N GLU A 367 -0.66 24.49 -4.32
CA GLU A 367 -1.41 25.37 -5.22
C GLU A 367 -1.72 24.67 -6.55
N ALA A 368 -0.75 23.97 -7.15
CA ALA A 368 -0.97 23.21 -8.36
C ALA A 368 -2.09 22.14 -8.19
N VAL A 369 -2.13 21.45 -7.07
CA VAL A 369 -3.22 20.48 -6.76
C VAL A 369 -4.57 21.20 -6.62
N ARG A 370 -4.58 22.37 -5.98
CA ARG A 370 -5.79 23.16 -5.80
C ARG A 370 -6.34 23.67 -7.13
N GLU A 371 -5.48 24.13 -8.02
CA GLU A 371 -5.86 24.60 -9.36
C GLU A 371 -6.46 23.48 -10.21
N GLU A 372 -5.91 22.26 -10.11
CA GLU A 372 -6.46 21.07 -10.81
C GLU A 372 -7.75 20.53 -10.15
N GLY A 373 -8.04 20.88 -8.92
CA GLY A 373 -9.20 20.39 -8.18
C GLY A 373 -9.15 18.88 -7.89
N THR A 374 -7.99 18.25 -8.02
CA THR A 374 -7.85 16.80 -7.82
C THR A 374 -7.84 16.47 -6.34
N PRO A 375 -8.73 15.57 -5.85
CA PRO A 375 -8.71 15.14 -4.47
C PRO A 375 -7.49 14.24 -4.19
N VAL A 376 -6.64 14.67 -3.26
CA VAL A 376 -5.43 13.94 -2.87
C VAL A 376 -5.31 13.84 -1.36
N VAL A 377 -4.57 12.83 -0.88
CA VAL A 377 -4.09 12.77 0.50
C VAL A 377 -2.65 13.30 0.53
N TRP A 378 -2.37 14.30 1.36
CA TRP A 378 -1.01 14.75 1.63
C TRP A 378 -0.41 14.00 2.81
N VAL A 379 0.79 13.47 2.64
CA VAL A 379 1.55 12.77 3.68
C VAL A 379 2.95 13.38 3.80
N CYS A 380 3.36 13.68 5.01
CA CYS A 380 4.73 14.09 5.30
C CYS A 380 5.62 12.86 5.49
N ASP A 381 6.70 12.76 4.72
CA ASP A 381 7.79 11.84 4.96
C ASP A 381 8.93 12.57 5.69
N PRO A 382 9.03 12.45 7.02
CA PRO A 382 10.01 13.19 7.81
C PRO A 382 11.43 12.58 7.71
N MET A 383 11.57 11.45 7.05
CA MET A 383 12.81 10.67 7.04
C MET A 383 13.68 10.94 5.82
N HIS A 384 13.11 10.86 4.62
CA HIS A 384 13.85 11.09 3.39
C HIS A 384 14.09 12.59 3.16
N GLY A 385 15.28 12.93 2.70
CA GLY A 385 15.73 14.33 2.58
C GLY A 385 16.40 14.87 3.85
N ASN A 386 16.31 14.18 4.99
CA ASN A 386 16.92 14.56 6.27
C ASN A 386 18.09 13.65 6.69
N THR A 387 18.68 12.91 5.75
CA THR A 387 19.80 12.01 6.05
C THR A 387 21.06 12.80 6.36
N ILE A 388 21.66 12.53 7.52
CA ILE A 388 22.96 13.05 7.95
C ILE A 388 23.94 11.90 8.21
N LYS A 389 25.23 12.21 8.26
CA LYS A 389 26.24 11.27 8.76
C LYS A 389 26.56 11.63 10.21
N SER A 390 26.51 10.63 11.11
CA SER A 390 27.00 10.79 12.49
C SER A 390 28.52 10.97 12.50
N ALA A 391 29.08 11.38 13.63
CA ALA A 391 30.52 11.46 13.84
C ALA A 391 31.23 10.12 13.63
N SER A 392 30.54 9.00 13.85
CA SER A 392 31.03 7.63 13.60
C SER A 392 30.86 7.16 12.15
N GLY A 393 30.39 8.04 11.23
CA GLY A 393 30.22 7.73 9.81
C GLY A 393 28.90 7.02 9.44
N TYR A 394 28.10 6.63 10.40
CA TYR A 394 26.78 6.00 10.14
C TYR A 394 25.79 7.04 9.57
N LYS A 395 24.99 6.59 8.60
CA LYS A 395 23.87 7.38 8.12
C LYS A 395 22.73 7.34 9.13
N THR A 396 22.25 8.51 9.55
CA THR A 396 21.08 8.67 10.41
C THR A 396 20.17 9.78 9.89
N ARG A 397 19.06 10.03 10.57
CA ARG A 397 18.05 11.02 10.15
C ARG A 397 17.49 11.76 11.34
#